data_f2b5077c2d8ef436dd4b5c9fd3a1d066
#
_entry.id   f2b5077c2d8ef436dd4b5c9fd3a1d066
#
_cell.length_a   1.000
_cell.length_b   1.000
_cell.length_c   1.000
_cell.angle_alpha   90.00
_cell.angle_beta   90.00
_cell.angle_gamma   90.00
#
_symmetry.space_group_name_H-M   'P 1'
#
loop_
_entity.id
_entity.type
_entity.pdbx_description
1 polymer ?
#
loop_
_entity_poly.entity_id
_entity_poly.type
_entity_poly.pdbx_seq_one_letter_code
_entity_poly.pdbx_strand_id
1 'polypeptide(L)'
;MDEISHDIPHQNWGEKEWDKDFASMKSIGIDTVILIRCGYKRWMTYPSQVLQQQEGGHLPPTDLVAMFLRLSEKYDIGFYLGGYDSGKYWHSGQFDQEVDINLAVFDEVWARYGRSPAFKGWYLSQEVHRKIGSIISTYAKMGRHCKTISGNLPVIISPFIAGVKAVSAYSSEIKAAAGISIAEHEKEWNEIMDGIQGAVDIVAFQDGHVEFDELIDFLKINKAMAQKYGMASWTNSETFDRDMPIKFLPIKWEKLLMKLNVAEQAGIEKAVTFEFSHFMSPNSAYGQAKGLYDRYREYFKI
;
A
#
# COMPACT_ATOMS: atom_id res chain seq x y z
N MET A 1 0.10 2.41 5.98
CA MET A 1 -0.84 2.74 7.10
C MET A 1 -2.24 2.81 6.53
N ASP A 2 -3.20 2.31 7.26
CA ASP A 2 -4.62 2.35 6.88
C ASP A 2 -5.48 2.58 8.14
N GLU A 3 -6.16 3.71 8.21
CA GLU A 3 -6.95 4.12 9.39
C GLU A 3 -8.44 4.19 9.10
N ILE A 4 -8.88 3.81 7.91
CA ILE A 4 -10.27 3.96 7.48
C ILE A 4 -10.89 2.76 6.78
N SER A 5 -10.13 1.70 6.50
CA SER A 5 -10.66 0.44 5.97
C SER A 5 -11.47 -0.32 7.02
N HIS A 6 -12.43 -1.12 6.56
CA HIS A 6 -13.33 -1.82 7.46
C HIS A 6 -12.80 -3.16 7.96
N ASP A 7 -11.79 -3.69 7.32
CA ASP A 7 -11.23 -5.02 7.56
C ASP A 7 -10.06 -5.02 8.55
N ILE A 8 -9.53 -3.83 8.88
CA ILE A 8 -8.48 -3.65 9.88
C ILE A 8 -9.04 -2.79 11.01
N PRO A 9 -8.90 -3.20 12.29
CA PRO A 9 -9.35 -2.42 13.42
C PRO A 9 -8.55 -1.10 13.51
N HIS A 10 -9.25 0.02 13.73
CA HIS A 10 -8.60 1.30 13.97
C HIS A 10 -7.83 1.28 15.28
N GLN A 11 -6.67 1.92 15.31
CA GLN A 11 -5.89 2.08 16.55
C GLN A 11 -6.55 3.05 17.52
N ASN A 12 -7.38 3.98 17.05
CA ASN A 12 -7.97 5.04 17.86
C ASN A 12 -6.93 5.92 18.58
N TRP A 13 -5.80 6.14 17.94
CA TRP A 13 -4.70 6.90 18.52
C TRP A 13 -4.85 8.40 18.30
N GLY A 14 -4.46 9.15 19.34
CA GLY A 14 -4.20 10.58 19.23
C GLY A 14 -2.77 10.89 18.81
N GLU A 15 -2.43 12.19 18.74
CA GLU A 15 -1.11 12.65 18.28
C GLU A 15 0.05 12.10 19.13
N LYS A 16 -0.15 11.92 20.44
CA LYS A 16 0.90 11.37 21.33
C LYS A 16 1.23 9.91 21.04
N GLU A 17 0.24 9.12 20.73
CA GLU A 17 0.42 7.71 20.38
C GLU A 17 1.08 7.59 19.00
N TRP A 18 0.62 8.37 18.02
CA TRP A 18 1.24 8.45 16.71
C TRP A 18 2.69 8.94 16.76
N ASP A 19 2.98 9.93 17.60
CA ASP A 19 4.35 10.41 17.80
C ASP A 19 5.30 9.30 18.29
N LYS A 20 4.84 8.48 19.26
CA LYS A 20 5.60 7.30 19.71
C LYS A 20 5.77 6.26 18.61
N ASP A 21 4.75 6.09 17.78
CA ASP A 21 4.78 5.10 16.70
C ASP A 21 5.77 5.51 15.61
N PHE A 22 5.77 6.77 15.19
CA PHE A 22 6.78 7.31 14.27
C PHE A 22 8.20 7.23 14.83
N ALA A 23 8.39 7.46 16.14
CA ALA A 23 9.66 7.25 16.81
C ALA A 23 10.09 5.79 16.72
N SER A 24 9.17 4.85 16.91
CA SER A 24 9.43 3.41 16.78
C SER A 24 9.77 3.01 15.34
N MET A 25 9.07 3.57 14.35
CA MET A 25 9.40 3.38 12.93
C MET A 25 10.83 3.84 12.62
N LYS A 26 11.17 5.07 13.02
CA LYS A 26 12.51 5.62 12.80
C LYS A 26 13.60 4.79 13.46
N SER A 27 13.33 4.28 14.66
CA SER A 27 14.31 3.50 15.43
C SER A 27 14.70 2.16 14.81
N ILE A 28 13.92 1.64 13.87
CA ILE A 28 14.20 0.42 13.11
C ILE A 28 14.56 0.69 11.64
N GLY A 29 14.82 1.96 11.29
CA GLY A 29 15.30 2.35 9.98
C GLY A 29 14.18 2.54 8.93
N ILE A 30 12.91 2.62 9.32
CA ILE A 30 11.85 3.00 8.38
C ILE A 30 12.08 4.45 7.96
N ASP A 31 12.24 4.66 6.67
CA ASP A 31 12.49 5.95 6.04
C ASP A 31 11.30 6.48 5.24
N THR A 32 10.26 5.68 5.06
CA THR A 32 9.12 6.01 4.21
C THR A 32 7.84 5.48 4.86
N VAL A 33 6.83 6.34 4.92
CA VAL A 33 5.47 5.99 5.36
C VAL A 33 4.52 6.21 4.18
N ILE A 34 3.62 5.27 3.96
CA ILE A 34 2.58 5.34 2.95
C ILE A 34 1.22 5.29 3.65
N LEU A 35 0.43 6.35 3.56
CA LEU A 35 -0.99 6.31 3.91
C LEU A 35 -1.76 5.87 2.65
N ILE A 36 -2.21 4.62 2.63
CA ILE A 36 -2.68 3.98 1.39
C ILE A 36 -3.99 4.55 0.83
N ARG A 37 -4.77 5.27 1.64
CA ARG A 37 -6.02 5.93 1.22
C ARG A 37 -6.21 7.24 1.96
N CYS A 38 -6.49 8.31 1.24
CA CYS A 38 -6.94 9.57 1.85
C CYS A 38 -8.45 9.57 2.13
N GLY A 39 -9.18 8.69 1.46
CA GLY A 39 -10.60 8.47 1.65
C GLY A 39 -11.04 7.07 1.19
N TYR A 40 -12.04 6.49 1.86
CA TYR A 40 -12.66 5.22 1.51
C TYR A 40 -14.18 5.32 1.71
N LYS A 41 -14.94 5.14 0.61
CA LYS A 41 -16.39 5.36 0.63
C LYS A 41 -16.72 6.76 1.18
N ARG A 42 -17.37 6.84 2.34
CA ARG A 42 -17.71 8.11 3.02
C ARG A 42 -16.73 8.51 4.12
N TRP A 43 -15.70 7.70 4.41
CA TRP A 43 -14.70 7.99 5.43
C TRP A 43 -13.50 8.72 4.82
N MET A 44 -12.96 9.69 5.56
CA MET A 44 -11.88 10.56 5.12
C MET A 44 -10.81 10.67 6.20
N THR A 45 -9.56 10.79 5.80
CA THR A 45 -8.41 11.02 6.70
C THR A 45 -8.08 12.51 6.86
N TYR A 46 -8.69 13.38 6.08
CA TYR A 46 -8.59 14.83 6.15
C TYR A 46 -9.94 15.46 5.76
N PRO A 47 -10.22 16.72 6.15
CA PRO A 47 -11.51 17.36 5.84
C PRO A 47 -11.58 17.80 4.36
N SER A 48 -11.79 16.83 3.46
CA SER A 48 -11.93 17.05 2.02
C SER A 48 -13.27 17.71 1.69
N GLN A 49 -13.23 18.83 0.99
CA GLN A 49 -14.44 19.47 0.44
C GLN A 49 -14.97 18.71 -0.78
N VAL A 50 -14.08 18.19 -1.61
CA VAL A 50 -14.43 17.37 -2.77
C VAL A 50 -15.25 16.17 -2.36
N LEU A 51 -14.75 15.37 -1.41
CA LEU A 51 -15.44 14.16 -0.93
C LEU A 51 -16.74 14.48 -0.18
N GLN A 52 -16.79 15.58 0.57
CA GLN A 52 -18.04 16.01 1.21
C GLN A 52 -19.12 16.35 0.19
N GLN A 53 -18.78 17.09 -0.86
CA GLN A 53 -19.74 17.56 -1.86
C GLN A 53 -20.16 16.46 -2.83
N GLN A 54 -19.22 15.61 -3.28
CA GLN A 54 -19.49 14.62 -4.32
C GLN A 54 -19.95 13.27 -3.77
N GLU A 55 -19.44 12.85 -2.58
CA GLU A 55 -19.69 11.54 -2.00
C GLU A 55 -20.44 11.58 -0.66
N GLY A 56 -20.76 12.76 -0.15
CA GLY A 56 -21.38 12.91 1.17
C GLY A 56 -20.46 12.41 2.29
N GLY A 57 -19.17 12.65 2.15
CA GLY A 57 -18.15 12.17 3.07
C GLY A 57 -18.30 12.70 4.49
N HIS A 58 -17.97 11.88 5.48
CA HIS A 58 -18.00 12.25 6.89
C HIS A 58 -16.72 13.02 7.27
N LEU A 59 -16.90 14.18 7.91
CA LEU A 59 -15.77 14.95 8.42
C LEU A 59 -14.98 14.13 9.45
N PRO A 60 -13.66 13.99 9.30
CA PRO A 60 -12.86 13.32 10.29
C PRO A 60 -12.70 14.22 11.54
N PRO A 61 -12.64 13.65 12.76
CA PRO A 61 -12.41 14.41 13.98
C PRO A 61 -11.02 15.03 14.04
N THR A 62 -10.08 14.47 13.29
CA THR A 62 -8.69 14.91 13.21
C THR A 62 -8.22 14.88 11.76
N ASP A 63 -7.46 15.88 11.33
CA ASP A 63 -6.76 15.88 10.07
C ASP A 63 -5.50 15.00 10.20
N LEU A 64 -5.65 13.70 9.89
CA LEU A 64 -4.57 12.73 9.97
C LEU A 64 -3.46 13.02 8.96
N VAL A 65 -3.80 13.54 7.77
CA VAL A 65 -2.80 13.86 6.74
C VAL A 65 -1.87 14.96 7.23
N ALA A 66 -2.44 16.06 7.78
CA ALA A 66 -1.63 17.14 8.35
C ALA A 66 -0.77 16.65 9.53
N MET A 67 -1.32 15.80 10.38
CA MET A 67 -0.60 15.25 11.54
C MET A 67 0.56 14.34 11.08
N PHE A 68 0.31 13.42 10.14
CA PHE A 68 1.35 12.50 9.66
C PHE A 68 2.46 13.23 8.90
N LEU A 69 2.15 14.29 8.17
CA LEU A 69 3.17 15.12 7.53
C LEU A 69 4.08 15.81 8.59
N ARG A 70 3.49 16.40 9.65
CA ARG A 70 4.29 16.99 10.74
C ARG A 70 5.17 15.95 11.44
N LEU A 71 4.65 14.75 11.70
CA LEU A 71 5.43 13.68 12.30
C LEU A 71 6.51 13.17 11.36
N SER A 72 6.21 13.07 10.07
CA SER A 72 7.19 12.72 9.04
C SER A 72 8.34 13.73 8.98
N GLU A 73 8.04 15.03 9.03
CA GLU A 73 9.06 16.08 9.13
C GLU A 73 9.90 15.96 10.41
N LYS A 74 9.24 15.76 11.55
CA LYS A 74 9.91 15.61 12.86
C LYS A 74 10.91 14.46 12.88
N TYR A 75 10.57 13.33 12.25
CA TYR A 75 11.39 12.11 12.28
C TYR A 75 12.22 11.90 11.01
N ASP A 76 12.21 12.85 10.08
CA ASP A 76 12.86 12.72 8.78
C ASP A 76 12.48 11.40 8.09
N ILE A 77 11.18 11.23 7.87
CA ILE A 77 10.55 10.11 7.18
C ILE A 77 9.81 10.66 5.96
N GLY A 78 10.01 10.07 4.78
CA GLY A 78 9.28 10.46 3.58
C GLY A 78 7.82 9.99 3.66
N PHE A 79 6.87 10.83 3.21
CA PHE A 79 5.45 10.53 3.24
C PHE A 79 4.86 10.42 1.84
N TYR A 80 4.19 9.31 1.57
CA TYR A 80 3.42 9.08 0.35
C TYR A 80 1.93 9.04 0.70
N LEU A 81 1.12 9.75 -0.09
CA LEU A 81 -0.32 9.82 0.16
C LEU A 81 -1.10 9.06 -0.91
N GLY A 82 -1.96 8.19 -0.46
CA GLY A 82 -2.92 7.45 -1.27
C GLY A 82 -4.11 8.29 -1.72
N GLY A 83 -4.69 7.90 -2.84
CA GLY A 83 -5.88 8.51 -3.39
C GLY A 83 -7.15 8.12 -2.63
N TYR A 84 -8.27 8.40 -3.26
CA TYR A 84 -9.60 8.00 -2.82
C TYR A 84 -9.99 6.66 -3.44
N ASP A 85 -10.56 5.77 -2.66
CA ASP A 85 -11.22 4.56 -3.11
C ASP A 85 -12.73 4.68 -2.84
N SER A 86 -13.53 4.82 -3.89
CA SER A 86 -14.98 4.97 -3.75
C SER A 86 -15.65 3.72 -3.17
N GLY A 87 -15.00 2.55 -3.27
CA GLY A 87 -15.58 1.25 -2.93
C GLY A 87 -16.76 0.85 -3.82
N LYS A 88 -16.98 1.56 -4.93
CA LYS A 88 -18.13 1.34 -5.83
C LYS A 88 -17.80 1.48 -7.32
N TYR A 89 -17.21 2.59 -7.75
CA TYR A 89 -17.11 2.92 -9.18
C TYR A 89 -16.24 1.93 -9.95
N TRP A 90 -14.96 1.80 -9.60
CA TRP A 90 -14.07 0.91 -10.32
C TRP A 90 -14.45 -0.58 -10.13
N HIS A 91 -15.02 -0.97 -8.97
CA HIS A 91 -15.55 -2.31 -8.74
C HIS A 91 -16.76 -2.64 -9.64
N SER A 92 -17.53 -1.63 -10.04
CA SER A 92 -18.69 -1.78 -10.94
C SER A 92 -18.38 -1.46 -12.41
N GLY A 93 -17.09 -1.32 -12.77
CA GLY A 93 -16.65 -1.02 -14.14
C GLY A 93 -16.73 0.46 -14.53
N GLN A 94 -17.08 1.36 -13.59
CA GLN A 94 -17.20 2.80 -13.84
C GLN A 94 -15.85 3.49 -13.58
N PHE A 95 -14.81 3.07 -14.29
CA PHE A 95 -13.45 3.54 -14.07
C PHE A 95 -13.24 5.03 -14.30
N ASP A 96 -13.91 5.63 -15.27
CA ASP A 96 -13.78 7.06 -15.54
C ASP A 96 -14.31 7.92 -14.38
N GLN A 97 -15.39 7.51 -13.72
CA GLN A 97 -15.90 8.21 -12.52
C GLN A 97 -14.93 8.10 -11.34
N GLU A 98 -14.30 6.93 -11.17
CA GLU A 98 -13.24 6.77 -10.16
C GLU A 98 -12.05 7.69 -10.45
N VAL A 99 -11.66 7.82 -11.73
CA VAL A 99 -10.59 8.74 -12.15
C VAL A 99 -10.99 10.17 -11.87
N ASP A 100 -12.14 10.62 -12.35
CA ASP A 100 -12.55 12.04 -12.27
C ASP A 100 -12.57 12.55 -10.83
N ILE A 101 -13.13 11.75 -9.90
CA ILE A 101 -13.14 12.13 -8.49
C ILE A 101 -11.73 12.14 -7.89
N ASN A 102 -10.88 11.17 -8.27
CA ASN A 102 -9.49 11.14 -7.78
C ASN A 102 -8.67 12.33 -8.29
N LEU A 103 -8.85 12.76 -9.54
CA LEU A 103 -8.16 13.95 -10.05
C LEU A 103 -8.50 15.18 -9.19
N ALA A 104 -9.80 15.40 -8.90
CA ALA A 104 -10.21 16.50 -8.03
C ALA A 104 -9.67 16.39 -6.59
N VAL A 105 -9.61 15.18 -6.06
CA VAL A 105 -9.02 14.91 -4.73
C VAL A 105 -7.52 15.18 -4.73
N PHE A 106 -6.78 14.77 -5.76
CA PHE A 106 -5.34 15.04 -5.86
C PHE A 106 -5.03 16.53 -5.96
N ASP A 107 -5.82 17.28 -6.72
CA ASP A 107 -5.69 18.74 -6.78
C ASP A 107 -5.92 19.39 -5.40
N GLU A 108 -6.96 18.98 -4.68
CA GLU A 108 -7.24 19.49 -3.34
C GLU A 108 -6.12 19.15 -2.34
N VAL A 109 -5.66 17.91 -2.36
CA VAL A 109 -4.54 17.44 -1.53
C VAL A 109 -3.28 18.22 -1.82
N TRP A 110 -2.93 18.39 -3.09
CA TRP A 110 -1.71 19.11 -3.47
C TRP A 110 -1.77 20.58 -3.07
N ALA A 111 -2.88 21.24 -3.33
CA ALA A 111 -3.09 22.64 -2.91
C ALA A 111 -2.94 22.82 -1.40
N ARG A 112 -3.34 21.83 -0.61
CA ARG A 112 -3.37 21.89 0.85
C ARG A 112 -2.06 21.46 1.50
N TYR A 113 -1.44 20.39 1.00
CA TYR A 113 -0.32 19.71 1.67
C TYR A 113 0.97 19.65 0.85
N GLY A 114 0.93 19.99 -0.42
CA GLY A 114 2.08 19.84 -1.34
C GLY A 114 3.31 20.69 -0.98
N ARG A 115 3.18 21.64 -0.03
CA ARG A 115 4.31 22.43 0.46
C ARG A 115 5.13 21.75 1.55
N SER A 116 4.63 20.68 2.13
CA SER A 116 5.36 19.94 3.18
C SER A 116 6.60 19.28 2.56
N PRO A 117 7.79 19.49 3.13
CA PRO A 117 9.01 18.83 2.65
C PRO A 117 8.99 17.31 2.85
N ALA A 118 8.11 16.81 3.72
CA ALA A 118 7.93 15.39 3.92
C ALA A 118 7.06 14.74 2.84
N PHE A 119 6.28 15.50 2.06
CA PHE A 119 5.48 14.96 0.97
C PHE A 119 6.40 14.50 -0.18
N LYS A 120 6.60 13.19 -0.32
CA LYS A 120 7.58 12.60 -1.25
C LYS A 120 6.98 11.90 -2.44
N GLY A 121 5.68 11.65 -2.45
CA GLY A 121 5.05 10.95 -3.58
C GLY A 121 3.60 10.58 -3.35
N TRP A 122 3.06 9.88 -4.33
CA TRP A 122 1.68 9.48 -4.42
C TRP A 122 1.54 7.96 -4.42
N TYR A 123 0.44 7.49 -3.89
CA TYR A 123 0.04 6.08 -3.96
C TYR A 123 -1.33 5.97 -4.62
N LEU A 124 -1.46 5.19 -5.68
CA LEU A 124 -2.75 4.92 -6.30
C LEU A 124 -3.43 3.77 -5.58
N SER A 125 -4.58 4.05 -4.99
CA SER A 125 -5.23 3.19 -3.99
C SER A 125 -6.02 2.01 -4.58
N GLN A 126 -6.17 1.94 -5.90
CA GLN A 126 -6.87 0.86 -6.58
C GLN A 126 -5.99 -0.38 -6.68
N GLU A 127 -6.21 -1.35 -5.81
CA GLU A 127 -5.41 -2.57 -5.71
C GLU A 127 -5.99 -3.67 -6.60
N VAL A 128 -5.30 -3.99 -7.66
CA VAL A 128 -5.67 -5.08 -8.56
C VAL A 128 -4.65 -6.21 -8.53
N HIS A 129 -5.06 -7.39 -8.96
CA HIS A 129 -4.19 -8.57 -9.07
C HIS A 129 -4.00 -9.03 -10.51
N ARG A 130 -4.86 -8.55 -11.40
CA ARG A 130 -4.88 -8.90 -12.83
C ARG A 130 -5.30 -7.70 -13.66
N LYS A 131 -5.17 -7.83 -14.97
CA LYS A 131 -5.72 -6.86 -15.92
C LYS A 131 -7.26 -6.92 -15.87
N ILE A 132 -7.88 -5.89 -15.32
CA ILE A 132 -9.34 -5.76 -15.22
C ILE A 132 -9.81 -4.45 -15.85
N GLY A 133 -10.88 -4.50 -16.62
CA GLY A 133 -11.51 -3.32 -17.22
C GLY A 133 -10.50 -2.32 -17.79
N SER A 134 -10.66 -1.06 -17.43
CA SER A 134 -9.82 0.06 -17.88
C SER A 134 -8.66 0.39 -16.92
N ILE A 135 -8.20 -0.54 -16.09
CA ILE A 135 -7.19 -0.26 -15.04
C ILE A 135 -5.91 0.40 -15.57
N ILE A 136 -5.44 0.00 -16.76
CA ILE A 136 -4.27 0.61 -17.39
C ILE A 136 -4.49 2.10 -17.63
N SER A 137 -5.63 2.45 -18.25
CA SER A 137 -6.02 3.85 -18.48
C SER A 137 -6.20 4.62 -17.17
N THR A 138 -6.77 3.97 -16.15
CA THR A 138 -6.98 4.53 -14.81
C THR A 138 -5.65 4.92 -14.17
N TYR A 139 -4.73 3.99 -14.04
CA TYR A 139 -3.40 4.26 -13.50
C TYR A 139 -2.64 5.30 -14.32
N ALA A 140 -2.71 5.21 -15.65
CA ALA A 140 -2.02 6.15 -16.52
C ALA A 140 -2.56 7.59 -16.38
N LYS A 141 -3.89 7.77 -16.34
CA LYS A 141 -4.51 9.10 -16.15
C LYS A 141 -4.17 9.68 -14.78
N MET A 142 -4.40 8.91 -13.72
CA MET A 142 -4.18 9.36 -12.34
C MET A 142 -2.70 9.62 -12.06
N GLY A 143 -1.81 8.71 -12.48
CA GLY A 143 -0.36 8.88 -12.26
C GLY A 143 0.21 10.09 -13.00
N ARG A 144 -0.14 10.29 -14.27
CA ARG A 144 0.29 11.50 -15.02
C ARG A 144 -0.22 12.78 -14.39
N HIS A 145 -1.46 12.80 -13.92
CA HIS A 145 -2.01 13.95 -13.21
C HIS A 145 -1.23 14.27 -11.94
N CYS A 146 -1.01 13.26 -11.08
CA CYS A 146 -0.19 13.42 -9.88
C CYS A 146 1.18 14.01 -10.19
N LYS A 147 1.87 13.47 -11.20
CA LYS A 147 3.19 13.99 -11.63
C LYS A 147 3.11 15.42 -12.13
N THR A 148 2.09 15.76 -12.92
CA THR A 148 1.91 17.10 -13.47
C THR A 148 1.74 18.15 -12.38
N ILE A 149 0.87 17.91 -11.40
CA ILE A 149 0.59 18.89 -10.34
C ILE A 149 1.74 19.02 -9.34
N SER A 150 2.54 17.98 -9.17
CA SER A 150 3.56 17.90 -8.12
C SER A 150 5.02 18.06 -8.60
N GLY A 151 5.22 18.42 -9.87
CA GLY A 151 6.58 18.56 -10.43
C GLY A 151 7.34 17.23 -10.49
N ASN A 152 6.66 16.17 -10.93
CA ASN A 152 7.19 14.82 -11.10
C ASN A 152 7.52 14.05 -9.80
N LEU A 153 6.83 14.29 -8.70
CA LEU A 153 6.96 13.39 -7.56
C LEU A 153 6.58 11.95 -7.95
N PRO A 154 7.28 10.95 -7.39
CA PRO A 154 7.07 9.56 -7.75
C PRO A 154 5.68 9.05 -7.40
N VAL A 155 5.19 8.11 -8.20
CA VAL A 155 3.89 7.45 -8.08
C VAL A 155 4.11 5.96 -7.84
N ILE A 156 3.47 5.43 -6.80
CA ILE A 156 3.51 4.01 -6.40
C ILE A 156 2.16 3.36 -6.67
N ILE A 157 2.19 2.10 -7.12
CA ILE A 157 1.07 1.15 -7.02
C ILE A 157 1.50 -0.06 -6.21
N SER A 158 0.55 -0.66 -5.47
CA SER A 158 0.82 -1.90 -4.72
C SER A 158 -0.24 -2.97 -5.03
N PRO A 159 -0.14 -3.58 -6.21
CA PRO A 159 -1.03 -4.66 -6.60
C PRO A 159 -0.70 -5.93 -5.81
N PHE A 160 -1.65 -6.86 -5.71
CA PHE A 160 -1.37 -8.15 -5.09
C PHE A 160 -1.14 -9.26 -6.13
N ILE A 161 -0.28 -10.21 -5.81
CA ILE A 161 -0.07 -11.40 -6.63
C ILE A 161 -1.25 -12.34 -6.42
N ALA A 162 -1.90 -12.79 -7.49
CA ALA A 162 -3.03 -13.73 -7.42
C ALA A 162 -2.56 -15.17 -7.16
N GLY A 163 -1.83 -15.39 -6.07
CA GLY A 163 -1.35 -16.70 -5.65
C GLY A 163 -2.47 -17.64 -5.16
N VAL A 164 -2.12 -18.88 -4.91
CA VAL A 164 -3.08 -19.92 -4.48
C VAL A 164 -3.81 -19.60 -3.17
N LYS A 165 -3.18 -18.84 -2.26
CA LYS A 165 -3.80 -18.41 -1.01
C LYS A 165 -4.92 -17.38 -1.19
N ALA A 166 -4.90 -16.60 -2.29
CA ALA A 166 -5.97 -15.66 -2.60
C ALA A 166 -7.30 -16.37 -2.83
N VAL A 167 -7.24 -17.56 -3.38
CA VAL A 167 -8.42 -18.36 -3.72
C VAL A 167 -9.01 -19.06 -2.49
N SER A 168 -8.15 -19.54 -1.59
CA SER A 168 -8.57 -20.30 -0.40
C SER A 168 -9.13 -19.41 0.72
N ALA A 169 -8.76 -18.12 0.77
CA ALA A 169 -9.09 -17.23 1.88
C ALA A 169 -10.53 -16.71 1.87
N TYR A 170 -11.20 -16.69 0.73
CA TYR A 170 -12.47 -15.97 0.55
C TYR A 170 -13.68 -16.83 0.26
N SER A 171 -13.54 -18.08 -0.15
CA SER A 171 -14.70 -18.96 -0.32
C SER A 171 -14.33 -20.43 -0.41
N SER A 172 -15.09 -21.27 0.31
CA SER A 172 -15.06 -22.71 0.14
C SER A 172 -15.61 -23.17 -1.23
N GLU A 173 -16.25 -22.29 -1.97
CA GLU A 173 -16.86 -22.57 -3.29
C GLU A 173 -15.88 -22.33 -4.44
N ILE A 174 -14.85 -21.51 -4.23
CA ILE A 174 -13.82 -21.24 -5.26
C ILE A 174 -12.63 -22.23 -5.15
N LYS A 175 -12.86 -23.41 -4.62
CA LYS A 175 -11.83 -24.46 -4.48
C LYS A 175 -11.20 -24.93 -5.81
N ALA A 176 -11.70 -24.48 -6.96
CA ALA A 176 -11.26 -24.95 -8.26
C ALA A 176 -10.45 -23.91 -9.04
N ALA A 177 -10.37 -22.66 -8.61
CA ALA A 177 -9.53 -21.68 -9.29
C ALA A 177 -8.11 -21.81 -8.74
N ALA A 178 -7.22 -22.38 -9.50
CA ALA A 178 -5.79 -22.32 -9.23
C ALA A 178 -5.36 -20.85 -9.14
N GLY A 179 -4.36 -20.55 -8.33
CA GLY A 179 -3.66 -19.27 -8.41
C GLY A 179 -3.16 -19.03 -9.84
N ILE A 180 -2.88 -17.78 -10.17
CA ILE A 180 -2.32 -17.45 -11.49
C ILE A 180 -0.95 -18.12 -11.65
N SER A 181 -0.69 -18.69 -12.83
CA SER A 181 0.65 -19.17 -13.13
C SER A 181 1.62 -17.98 -13.31
N ILE A 182 2.90 -18.21 -13.05
CA ILE A 182 3.96 -17.20 -13.26
C ILE A 182 3.91 -16.65 -14.69
N ALA A 183 3.72 -17.52 -15.68
CA ALA A 183 3.66 -17.13 -17.09
C ALA A 183 2.45 -16.23 -17.42
N GLU A 184 1.30 -16.51 -16.85
CA GLU A 184 0.11 -15.64 -17.01
C GLU A 184 0.29 -14.32 -16.28
N HIS A 185 0.83 -14.35 -15.06
CA HIS A 185 1.16 -13.14 -14.29
C HIS A 185 2.13 -12.25 -15.09
N GLU A 186 3.21 -12.82 -15.59
CA GLU A 186 4.18 -12.11 -16.41
C GLU A 186 3.53 -11.51 -17.66
N LYS A 187 2.71 -12.26 -18.37
CA LYS A 187 2.01 -11.78 -19.56
C LYS A 187 1.12 -10.58 -19.26
N GLU A 188 0.23 -10.70 -18.29
CA GLU A 188 -0.74 -9.65 -17.97
C GLU A 188 -0.05 -8.39 -17.40
N TRP A 189 0.96 -8.57 -16.55
CA TRP A 189 1.67 -7.44 -15.95
C TRP A 189 2.64 -6.77 -16.91
N ASN A 190 3.18 -7.46 -17.91
CA ASN A 190 3.88 -6.79 -19.02
C ASN A 190 2.95 -5.83 -19.78
N GLU A 191 1.70 -6.22 -20.05
CA GLU A 191 0.73 -5.35 -20.72
C GLU A 191 0.35 -4.14 -19.83
N ILE A 192 0.18 -4.36 -18.53
CA ILE A 192 -0.15 -3.28 -17.58
C ILE A 192 1.03 -2.30 -17.50
N MET A 193 2.25 -2.78 -17.25
CA MET A 193 3.44 -1.94 -17.06
C MET A 193 3.79 -1.15 -18.33
N ASP A 194 3.63 -1.76 -19.51
CA ASP A 194 3.80 -1.05 -20.78
C ASP A 194 2.85 0.17 -20.89
N GLY A 195 1.59 -0.04 -20.55
CA GLY A 195 0.56 1.00 -20.65
C GLY A 195 0.65 2.12 -19.57
N ILE A 196 1.31 1.85 -18.45
CA ILE A 196 1.47 2.82 -17.35
C ILE A 196 2.87 3.45 -17.29
N GLN A 197 3.75 3.10 -18.23
CA GLN A 197 5.10 3.64 -18.29
C GLN A 197 5.09 5.17 -18.30
N GLY A 198 5.96 5.77 -17.48
CA GLY A 198 6.03 7.22 -17.29
C GLY A 198 4.90 7.83 -16.43
N ALA A 199 3.88 7.04 -16.07
CA ALA A 199 2.84 7.46 -15.14
C ALA A 199 3.06 6.89 -13.73
N VAL A 200 3.64 5.69 -13.64
CA VAL A 200 3.99 5.01 -12.39
C VAL A 200 5.49 4.80 -12.35
N ASP A 201 6.10 5.02 -11.21
CA ASP A 201 7.55 4.92 -11.02
C ASP A 201 7.95 3.70 -10.18
N ILE A 202 7.06 3.21 -9.33
CA ILE A 202 7.33 2.15 -8.36
C ILE A 202 6.18 1.15 -8.35
N VAL A 203 6.50 -0.13 -8.44
CA VAL A 203 5.53 -1.23 -8.27
C VAL A 203 5.94 -2.08 -7.09
N ALA A 204 5.06 -2.15 -6.07
CA ALA A 204 5.30 -2.87 -4.81
C ALA A 204 4.29 -4.02 -4.67
N PHE A 205 4.57 -5.18 -5.26
CA PHE A 205 3.64 -6.30 -5.19
C PHE A 205 3.47 -6.85 -3.78
N GLN A 206 2.20 -7.04 -3.38
CA GLN A 206 1.83 -7.66 -2.12
C GLN A 206 2.04 -9.18 -2.18
N ASP A 207 2.68 -9.75 -1.18
CA ASP A 207 3.11 -11.16 -1.14
C ASP A 207 2.16 -12.10 -0.38
N GLY A 208 1.11 -11.58 0.23
CA GLY A 208 0.28 -12.32 1.17
C GLY A 208 -0.51 -13.51 0.62
N HIS A 209 -0.69 -13.58 -0.70
CA HIS A 209 -1.43 -14.66 -1.35
C HIS A 209 -0.53 -15.71 -2.01
N VAL A 210 0.78 -15.60 -1.88
CA VAL A 210 1.76 -16.50 -2.50
C VAL A 210 2.29 -17.50 -1.48
N GLU A 211 2.48 -18.75 -1.88
CA GLU A 211 3.20 -19.73 -1.07
C GLU A 211 4.68 -19.38 -1.00
N PHE A 212 5.32 -19.76 0.10
CA PHE A 212 6.71 -19.35 0.35
C PHE A 212 7.71 -19.92 -0.66
N ASP A 213 7.46 -21.10 -1.18
CA ASP A 213 8.29 -21.77 -2.18
C ASP A 213 8.17 -21.17 -3.59
N GLU A 214 7.05 -20.50 -3.89
CA GLU A 214 6.82 -19.81 -5.17
C GLU A 214 7.25 -18.33 -5.11
N LEU A 215 7.39 -17.75 -3.92
CA LEU A 215 7.57 -16.31 -3.74
C LEU A 215 8.81 -15.77 -4.46
N ILE A 216 9.92 -16.50 -4.44
CA ILE A 216 11.16 -16.07 -5.09
C ILE A 216 11.01 -15.88 -6.60
N ASP A 217 10.26 -16.76 -7.23
CA ASP A 217 10.07 -16.73 -8.69
C ASP A 217 9.18 -15.57 -9.11
N PHE A 218 8.09 -15.30 -8.35
CA PHE A 218 7.28 -14.11 -8.56
C PHE A 218 8.08 -12.82 -8.36
N LEU A 219 8.89 -12.71 -7.30
CA LEU A 219 9.67 -11.50 -7.06
C LEU A 219 10.73 -11.26 -8.15
N LYS A 220 11.39 -12.30 -8.65
CA LYS A 220 12.35 -12.19 -9.77
C LYS A 220 11.67 -11.70 -11.06
N ILE A 221 10.52 -12.27 -11.40
CA ILE A 221 9.74 -11.86 -12.56
C ILE A 221 9.24 -10.43 -12.42
N ASN A 222 8.70 -10.06 -11.26
CA ASN A 222 8.23 -8.71 -10.98
C ASN A 222 9.36 -7.69 -11.14
N LYS A 223 10.56 -8.00 -10.62
CA LYS A 223 11.74 -7.16 -10.79
C LYS A 223 12.14 -7.01 -12.26
N ALA A 224 12.21 -8.12 -12.99
CA ALA A 224 12.58 -8.10 -14.40
C ALA A 224 11.60 -7.25 -15.23
N MET A 225 10.30 -7.39 -15.00
CA MET A 225 9.28 -6.57 -15.65
C MET A 225 9.41 -5.09 -15.29
N ALA A 226 9.53 -4.75 -13.98
CA ALA A 226 9.68 -3.37 -13.55
C ALA A 226 10.91 -2.71 -14.22
N GLN A 227 12.05 -3.38 -14.20
CA GLN A 227 13.28 -2.90 -14.87
C GLN A 227 13.10 -2.69 -16.36
N LYS A 228 12.42 -3.61 -17.06
CA LYS A 228 12.12 -3.50 -18.49
C LYS A 228 11.37 -2.21 -18.83
N TYR A 229 10.48 -1.77 -17.98
CA TYR A 229 9.66 -0.57 -18.19
C TYR A 229 10.16 0.67 -17.42
N GLY A 230 11.37 0.61 -16.86
CA GLY A 230 11.99 1.76 -16.17
C GLY A 230 11.36 2.11 -14.83
N MET A 231 10.76 1.12 -14.14
CA MET A 231 10.16 1.26 -12.83
C MET A 231 11.03 0.62 -11.75
N ALA A 232 10.98 1.13 -10.53
CA ALA A 232 11.54 0.46 -9.36
C ALA A 232 10.64 -0.70 -8.91
N SER A 233 11.26 -1.81 -8.52
CA SER A 233 10.56 -2.96 -7.97
C SER A 233 10.75 -3.01 -6.46
N TRP A 234 9.68 -2.72 -5.74
CA TRP A 234 9.60 -2.97 -4.31
C TRP A 234 8.75 -4.22 -4.05
N THR A 235 8.80 -4.75 -2.84
CA THR A 235 7.85 -5.77 -2.37
C THR A 235 7.04 -5.22 -1.21
N ASN A 236 5.77 -5.60 -1.13
CA ASN A 236 4.93 -5.32 0.02
C ASN A 236 4.80 -6.62 0.82
N SER A 237 5.65 -6.74 1.86
CA SER A 237 5.68 -7.89 2.75
C SER A 237 4.66 -7.71 3.87
N GLU A 238 3.54 -8.42 3.75
CA GLU A 238 2.50 -8.36 4.78
C GLU A 238 3.04 -8.84 6.12
N THR A 239 2.85 -8.03 7.16
CA THR A 239 3.24 -8.35 8.56
C THR A 239 2.11 -8.95 9.38
N PHE A 240 1.05 -9.35 8.73
CA PHE A 240 -0.02 -10.17 9.31
C PHE A 240 -0.08 -11.56 8.66
N ASP A 241 -0.70 -12.50 9.35
CA ASP A 241 -0.85 -13.88 8.89
C ASP A 241 -2.25 -14.10 8.29
N ARG A 242 -2.30 -14.75 7.12
CA ARG A 242 -3.55 -15.16 6.45
C ARG A 242 -3.90 -16.63 6.69
N ASP A 243 -2.96 -17.42 7.17
CA ASP A 243 -3.11 -18.88 7.37
C ASP A 243 -3.74 -19.23 8.74
N MET A 244 -4.23 -18.23 9.46
CA MET A 244 -4.83 -18.39 10.77
C MET A 244 -6.36 -18.37 10.69
N PRO A 245 -7.09 -19.10 11.57
CA PRO A 245 -8.53 -19.02 11.67
C PRO A 245 -9.07 -17.61 11.96
N ILE A 246 -8.27 -16.81 12.69
CA ILE A 246 -8.53 -15.40 12.94
C ILE A 246 -7.64 -14.62 11.97
N LYS A 247 -8.27 -13.86 11.08
CA LYS A 247 -7.57 -13.03 10.09
C LYS A 247 -6.83 -11.86 10.76
N PHE A 248 -5.76 -11.43 10.11
CA PHE A 248 -5.03 -10.23 10.48
C PHE A 248 -4.48 -10.24 11.92
N LEU A 249 -3.83 -11.33 12.29
CA LEU A 249 -2.94 -11.34 13.45
C LEU A 249 -1.49 -11.07 13.00
N PRO A 250 -0.65 -10.47 13.86
CA PRO A 250 0.76 -10.30 13.56
C PRO A 250 1.42 -11.61 13.12
N ILE A 251 2.18 -11.56 12.04
CA ILE A 251 2.88 -12.73 11.48
C ILE A 251 3.97 -13.23 12.44
N LYS A 252 4.28 -14.51 12.39
CA LYS A 252 5.45 -15.04 13.10
C LYS A 252 6.75 -14.50 12.52
N TRP A 253 7.71 -14.22 13.39
CA TRP A 253 9.03 -13.72 13.00
C TRP A 253 9.69 -14.56 11.90
N GLU A 254 9.68 -15.88 12.04
CA GLU A 254 10.31 -16.80 11.11
C GLU A 254 9.72 -16.67 9.69
N LYS A 255 8.41 -16.45 9.60
CA LYS A 255 7.73 -16.20 8.31
C LYS A 255 8.11 -14.85 7.71
N LEU A 256 8.16 -13.78 8.53
CA LEU A 256 8.60 -12.47 8.05
C LEU A 256 10.06 -12.51 7.59
N LEU A 257 10.94 -13.12 8.38
CA LEU A 257 12.36 -13.27 8.02
C LEU A 257 12.53 -14.02 6.70
N MET A 258 11.73 -15.06 6.47
CA MET A 258 11.72 -15.80 5.20
C MET A 258 11.36 -14.89 4.02
N LYS A 259 10.32 -14.06 4.14
CA LYS A 259 9.92 -13.09 3.12
C LYS A 259 11.03 -12.08 2.83
N LEU A 260 11.65 -11.52 3.89
CA LEU A 260 12.73 -10.54 3.75
C LEU A 260 13.97 -11.17 3.06
N ASN A 261 14.35 -12.38 3.46
CA ASN A 261 15.46 -13.10 2.83
C ASN A 261 15.20 -13.42 1.36
N VAL A 262 13.98 -13.82 1.02
CA VAL A 262 13.58 -14.08 -0.36
C VAL A 262 13.60 -12.79 -1.19
N ALA A 263 13.13 -11.69 -0.63
CA ALA A 263 13.19 -10.37 -1.28
C ALA A 263 14.66 -9.94 -1.55
N GLU A 264 15.54 -10.12 -0.59
CA GLU A 264 16.99 -9.86 -0.74
C GLU A 264 17.60 -10.74 -1.84
N GLN A 265 17.33 -12.06 -1.82
CA GLN A 265 17.80 -12.99 -2.85
C GLN A 265 17.28 -12.66 -4.26
N ALA A 266 16.06 -12.16 -4.37
CA ALA A 266 15.52 -11.66 -5.63
C ALA A 266 16.13 -10.30 -6.03
N GLY A 267 16.91 -9.67 -5.14
CA GLY A 267 17.52 -8.37 -5.36
C GLY A 267 16.51 -7.23 -5.36
N ILE A 268 15.43 -7.34 -4.61
CA ILE A 268 14.43 -6.28 -4.44
C ILE A 268 15.05 -5.10 -3.70
N GLU A 269 14.80 -3.89 -4.17
CA GLU A 269 15.48 -2.68 -3.68
C GLU A 269 14.94 -2.23 -2.31
N LYS A 270 13.64 -2.42 -2.06
CA LYS A 270 12.97 -1.97 -0.83
C LYS A 270 11.79 -2.87 -0.49
N ALA A 271 11.66 -3.20 0.79
CA ALA A 271 10.48 -3.85 1.33
C ALA A 271 9.57 -2.81 1.99
N VAL A 272 8.31 -2.81 1.62
CA VAL A 272 7.23 -2.14 2.33
C VAL A 272 6.60 -3.15 3.28
N THR A 273 6.27 -2.76 4.49
CA THR A 273 5.49 -3.61 5.39
C THR A 273 4.04 -3.11 5.48
N PHE A 274 3.09 -3.97 5.21
CA PHE A 274 1.69 -3.72 5.49
C PHE A 274 1.25 -4.59 6.66
N GLU A 275 1.04 -4.07 7.85
CA GLU A 275 1.46 -2.71 8.09
C GLU A 275 2.08 -2.62 9.49
N PHE A 276 2.91 -1.64 9.69
CA PHE A 276 3.70 -1.51 10.91
C PHE A 276 2.84 -1.26 12.15
N SER A 277 1.98 -0.26 12.12
CA SER A 277 1.30 0.26 13.31
C SER A 277 0.40 -0.76 14.00
N HIS A 278 -0.26 -1.65 13.22
CA HIS A 278 -1.11 -2.70 13.77
C HIS A 278 -0.34 -3.99 14.08
N PHE A 279 0.56 -4.41 13.19
CA PHE A 279 1.07 -5.79 13.22
C PHE A 279 2.54 -5.90 13.63
N MET A 280 3.28 -4.80 13.69
CA MET A 280 4.70 -4.80 14.04
C MET A 280 5.09 -3.76 15.09
N SER A 281 4.26 -2.77 15.34
CA SER A 281 4.58 -1.71 16.31
C SER A 281 4.59 -2.21 17.77
N PRO A 282 5.54 -1.77 18.60
CA PRO A 282 5.53 -2.04 20.04
C PRO A 282 4.37 -1.32 20.76
N ASN A 283 3.72 -0.36 20.09
CA ASN A 283 2.59 0.41 20.61
C ASN A 283 1.24 -0.16 20.20
N SER A 284 1.21 -1.20 19.35
CA SER A 284 -0.01 -1.81 18.84
C SER A 284 -0.91 -2.38 19.94
N ALA A 285 -2.21 -2.40 19.69
CA ALA A 285 -3.19 -3.14 20.49
C ALA A 285 -2.96 -4.67 20.45
N TYR A 286 -2.26 -5.18 19.45
CA TYR A 286 -1.87 -6.59 19.36
C TYR A 286 -0.57 -6.83 20.12
N GLY A 287 -0.62 -7.53 21.25
CA GLY A 287 0.57 -7.82 22.04
C GLY A 287 1.68 -8.58 21.28
N GLN A 288 1.32 -9.37 20.27
CA GLN A 288 2.26 -10.10 19.41
C GLN A 288 3.09 -9.15 18.51
N ALA A 289 2.57 -7.97 18.17
CA ALA A 289 3.26 -7.00 17.33
C ALA A 289 4.56 -6.52 17.99
N LYS A 290 4.55 -6.29 19.32
CA LYS A 290 5.75 -5.96 20.06
C LYS A 290 6.81 -7.07 19.98
N GLY A 291 6.39 -8.33 20.06
CA GLY A 291 7.31 -9.48 19.90
C GLY A 291 7.96 -9.48 18.52
N LEU A 292 7.21 -9.18 17.45
CA LEU A 292 7.73 -9.08 16.09
C LEU A 292 8.76 -7.93 15.97
N TYR A 293 8.45 -6.77 16.54
CA TYR A 293 9.35 -5.63 16.60
C TYR A 293 10.66 -5.93 17.34
N ASP A 294 10.56 -6.55 18.51
CA ASP A 294 11.73 -6.90 19.32
C ASP A 294 12.64 -7.91 18.59
N ARG A 295 12.06 -8.92 17.94
CA ARG A 295 12.80 -9.91 17.15
C ARG A 295 13.47 -9.30 15.91
N TYR A 296 12.81 -8.37 15.24
CA TYR A 296 13.40 -7.62 14.14
C TYR A 296 14.64 -6.86 14.60
N ARG A 297 14.55 -6.12 15.72
CA ARG A 297 15.67 -5.38 16.29
C ARG A 297 16.83 -6.26 16.72
N GLU A 298 16.51 -7.36 17.38
CA GLU A 298 17.51 -8.35 17.82
C GLU A 298 18.30 -8.92 16.63
N TYR A 299 17.59 -9.28 15.56
CA TYR A 299 18.20 -9.87 14.37
C TYR A 299 19.11 -8.88 13.61
N PHE A 300 18.62 -7.67 13.39
CA PHE A 300 19.38 -6.63 12.69
C PHE A 300 20.33 -5.83 13.60
N LYS A 301 20.37 -6.13 14.90
CA LYS A 301 21.26 -5.47 15.89
C LYS A 301 21.11 -3.96 15.95
N ILE A 302 19.88 -3.47 15.93
CA ILE A 302 19.50 -2.05 15.95
C ILE A 302 18.66 -1.70 17.20
#